data_801a749da8b7ecf31efbd10ece0bae70
#
_entry.id   801a749da8b7ecf31efbd10ece0bae70
#
_cell.length_a   1.000
_cell.length_b   1.000
_cell.length_c   1.000
_cell.angle_alpha   90.00
_cell.angle_beta   90.00
_cell.angle_gamma   90.00
#
_symmetry.space_group_name_H-M   'P 1'
#
loop_
_entity.id
_entity.type
_entity.pdbx_description
1 polymer ?
#
loop_
_entity_poly.entity_id
_entity_poly.type
_entity_poly.pdbx_seq_one_letter_code
_entity_poly.pdbx_strand_id
1 'polypeptide(L)'
;MQELQGIAVRGNFDLTQHQNASGKSLEYFDEARKEKYLPHVIEPSLGVDRTFLAVMTAAYEEDEVPNDKGQAEKRVLLKFSPRVAPYKAAVFPLVKNKPELLQKAQDLYKKLRRRWNIFFDAAGAIGRRYRRQDEIGTPFGITVDFQSIEGDGTVTLRDRDTTKQIRLSEDELVKYLSEQIDGI
;
A
#
# COMPACT_ATOMS: atom_id res chain seq x y z
N MET A 1 -11.80 26.30 -4.73
CA MET A 1 -10.74 25.48 -4.05
C MET A 1 -11.16 25.35 -2.60
N GLN A 2 -11.20 24.14 -2.05
CA GLN A 2 -11.56 23.90 -0.66
C GLN A 2 -10.30 23.51 0.12
N GLU A 3 -10.25 23.90 1.39
CA GLU A 3 -9.16 23.57 2.30
C GLU A 3 -9.06 22.06 2.51
N LEU A 4 -7.86 21.51 2.40
CA LEU A 4 -7.54 20.11 2.69
C LEU A 4 -6.89 19.98 4.07
N GLN A 5 -6.00 20.91 4.40
CA GLN A 5 -5.23 20.94 5.63
C GLN A 5 -5.12 22.38 6.15
N GLY A 6 -5.26 22.57 7.45
CA GLY A 6 -4.92 23.79 8.16
C GLY A 6 -3.71 23.59 9.07
N ILE A 7 -2.90 24.63 9.24
CA ILE A 7 -1.83 24.67 10.23
C ILE A 7 -2.00 25.96 11.02
N ALA A 8 -2.30 25.83 12.30
CA ALA A 8 -2.55 26.97 13.19
C ALA A 8 -1.43 27.10 14.26
N VAL A 9 -0.90 28.32 14.43
CA VAL A 9 -0.05 28.66 15.55
C VAL A 9 -0.93 29.13 16.71
N ARG A 10 -1.20 28.27 17.66
CA ARG A 10 -2.14 28.52 18.77
C ARG A 10 -1.49 29.19 19.99
N GLY A 11 -0.18 29.36 19.97
CA GLY A 11 0.55 29.86 21.13
C GLY A 11 0.41 28.91 22.33
N ASN A 12 0.40 29.45 23.52
CA ASN A 12 0.21 28.72 24.77
C ASN A 12 -1.23 28.78 25.30
N PHE A 13 -2.17 29.32 24.53
CA PHE A 13 -3.55 29.58 24.97
C PHE A 13 -4.23 28.29 25.45
N ASP A 14 -4.23 27.23 24.63
CA ASP A 14 -4.94 25.98 24.96
C ASP A 14 -4.38 25.32 26.22
N LEU A 15 -3.07 25.21 26.33
CA LEU A 15 -2.42 24.62 27.50
C LEU A 15 -2.65 25.45 28.74
N THR A 16 -2.69 26.76 28.63
CA THR A 16 -3.05 27.66 29.74
C THR A 16 -4.48 27.39 30.23
N GLN A 17 -5.46 27.30 29.30
CA GLN A 17 -6.84 27.01 29.67
C GLN A 17 -6.99 25.61 30.29
N HIS A 18 -6.33 24.60 29.73
CA HIS A 18 -6.35 23.24 30.27
C HIS A 18 -5.70 23.15 31.67
N GLN A 19 -4.56 23.83 31.87
CA GLN A 19 -3.90 23.90 33.17
C GLN A 19 -4.81 24.57 34.23
N ASN A 20 -5.41 25.70 33.89
CA ASN A 20 -6.30 26.42 34.78
C ASN A 20 -7.55 25.61 35.15
N ALA A 21 -8.16 24.92 34.17
CA ALA A 21 -9.35 24.13 34.39
C ALA A 21 -9.11 22.82 35.17
N SER A 22 -7.97 22.16 34.93
CA SER A 22 -7.64 20.88 35.56
C SER A 22 -6.90 21.00 36.88
N GLY A 23 -6.29 22.16 37.16
CA GLY A 23 -5.38 22.37 38.30
C GLY A 23 -4.06 21.59 38.21
N LYS A 24 -3.75 20.98 37.05
CA LYS A 24 -2.54 20.22 36.82
C LYS A 24 -1.54 21.06 36.00
N SER A 25 -0.26 21.08 36.40
CA SER A 25 0.79 21.74 35.60
C SER A 25 0.99 21.01 34.27
N LEU A 26 0.97 21.76 33.17
CA LEU A 26 1.28 21.34 31.81
C LEU A 26 2.59 21.99 31.32
N GLU A 27 3.38 22.50 32.25
CA GLU A 27 4.70 23.06 31.95
C GLU A 27 5.67 21.96 31.51
N TYR A 28 6.46 22.28 30.49
CA TYR A 28 7.63 21.49 30.08
C TYR A 28 8.88 21.98 30.78
N PHE A 29 9.70 21.06 31.24
CA PHE A 29 11.02 21.39 31.80
C PHE A 29 12.10 21.19 30.75
N ASP A 30 12.75 22.26 30.35
CA ASP A 30 13.87 22.23 29.42
C ASP A 30 15.17 21.90 30.18
N GLU A 31 15.69 20.70 29.97
CA GLU A 31 16.91 20.21 30.61
C GLU A 31 18.15 21.01 30.23
N ALA A 32 18.22 21.56 29.02
CA ALA A 32 19.37 22.30 28.55
C ALA A 32 19.39 23.69 29.14
N ARG A 33 18.23 24.35 29.27
CA ARG A 33 18.11 25.72 29.82
C ARG A 33 17.83 25.72 31.33
N LYS A 34 17.49 24.55 31.91
CA LYS A 34 17.10 24.41 33.30
C LYS A 34 15.92 25.32 33.70
N GLU A 35 14.99 25.53 32.78
CA GLU A 35 13.80 26.36 32.99
C GLU A 35 12.51 25.61 32.69
N LYS A 36 11.41 26.06 33.32
CA LYS A 36 10.06 25.58 33.04
C LYS A 36 9.32 26.63 32.23
N TYR A 37 8.58 26.18 31.23
CA TYR A 37 7.68 27.05 30.48
C TYR A 37 6.48 26.29 29.96
N LEU A 38 5.41 27.01 29.66
CA LEU A 38 4.23 26.48 29.03
C LEU A 38 4.46 26.48 27.49
N PRO A 39 4.54 25.31 26.81
CA PRO A 39 4.87 25.24 25.40
C PRO A 39 3.87 25.96 24.50
N HIS A 40 4.35 26.46 23.37
CA HIS A 40 3.49 26.89 22.28
C HIS A 40 3.05 25.69 21.46
N VAL A 41 1.78 25.67 21.06
CA VAL A 41 1.17 24.61 20.28
C VAL A 41 1.09 25.01 18.81
N ILE A 42 1.55 24.15 17.93
CA ILE A 42 1.29 24.19 16.50
C ILE A 42 0.34 23.03 16.19
N GLU A 43 -0.82 23.37 15.69
CA GLU A 43 -1.89 22.40 15.39
C GLU A 43 -2.00 22.20 13.88
N PRO A 44 -1.50 21.09 13.32
CA PRO A 44 -1.90 20.64 11.99
C PRO A 44 -3.24 19.92 12.10
N SER A 45 -4.20 20.30 11.28
CA SER A 45 -5.50 19.62 11.17
C SER A 45 -5.82 19.30 9.73
N LEU A 46 -6.43 18.12 9.53
CA LEU A 46 -6.78 17.69 8.18
C LEU A 46 -8.03 16.80 8.22
N GLY A 47 -8.91 16.96 7.22
CA GLY A 47 -10.12 16.17 7.11
C GLY A 47 -9.81 14.78 6.50
N VAL A 48 -10.10 13.70 7.24
CA VAL A 48 -9.87 12.33 6.77
C VAL A 48 -10.63 12.04 5.48
N ASP A 49 -11.93 12.35 5.43
CA ASP A 49 -12.76 12.10 4.25
C ASP A 49 -12.32 12.91 3.03
N ARG A 50 -11.90 14.16 3.25
CA ARG A 50 -11.35 15.01 2.17
C ARG A 50 -10.03 14.47 1.65
N THR A 51 -9.16 14.00 2.54
CA THR A 51 -7.89 13.38 2.16
C THR A 51 -8.14 12.09 1.38
N PHE A 52 -9.06 11.25 1.86
CA PHE A 52 -9.47 10.03 1.17
C PHE A 52 -9.96 10.35 -0.25
N LEU A 53 -10.89 11.30 -0.39
CA LEU A 53 -11.41 11.70 -1.71
C LEU A 53 -10.30 12.23 -2.62
N ALA A 54 -9.40 13.07 -2.09
CA ALA A 54 -8.28 13.60 -2.86
C ALA A 54 -7.34 12.48 -3.35
N VAL A 55 -7.01 11.51 -2.49
CA VAL A 55 -6.16 10.36 -2.84
C VAL A 55 -6.84 9.48 -3.89
N MET A 56 -8.14 9.18 -3.73
CA MET A 56 -8.91 8.40 -4.70
C MET A 56 -8.97 9.08 -6.06
N THR A 57 -9.27 10.38 -6.08
CA THR A 57 -9.36 11.17 -7.33
C THR A 57 -8.01 11.27 -8.03
N ALA A 58 -6.93 11.46 -7.27
CA ALA A 58 -5.59 11.53 -7.83
C ALA A 58 -5.07 10.19 -8.35
N ALA A 59 -5.56 9.08 -7.80
CA ALA A 59 -5.16 7.73 -8.21
C ALA A 59 -5.99 7.17 -9.36
N TYR A 60 -7.17 7.71 -9.64
CA TYR A 60 -8.04 7.22 -10.71
C TYR A 60 -7.42 7.49 -12.08
N GLU A 61 -7.29 6.44 -12.88
CA GLU A 61 -6.73 6.51 -14.23
C GLU A 61 -7.47 5.55 -15.17
N GLU A 62 -7.64 5.97 -16.42
CA GLU A 62 -8.09 5.13 -17.51
C GLU A 62 -6.96 5.02 -18.53
N ASP A 63 -6.54 3.81 -18.83
CA ASP A 63 -5.48 3.55 -19.83
C ASP A 63 -5.87 2.45 -20.82
N GLU A 64 -5.00 2.15 -21.76
CA GLU A 64 -5.14 1.05 -22.69
C GLU A 64 -3.94 0.12 -22.56
N VAL A 65 -4.20 -1.16 -22.36
CA VAL A 65 -3.17 -2.19 -22.27
C VAL A 65 -3.46 -3.31 -23.28
N PRO A 66 -2.44 -4.00 -23.80
CA PRO A 66 -2.65 -5.16 -24.66
C PRO A 66 -3.32 -6.29 -23.88
N ASN A 67 -4.37 -6.88 -24.45
CA ASN A 67 -4.97 -8.12 -23.94
C ASN A 67 -4.14 -9.35 -24.40
N ASP A 68 -4.59 -10.55 -24.02
CA ASP A 68 -3.94 -11.82 -24.36
C ASP A 68 -3.82 -12.07 -25.89
N LYS A 69 -4.59 -11.32 -26.71
CA LYS A 69 -4.55 -11.37 -28.17
C LYS A 69 -3.72 -10.25 -28.78
N GLY A 70 -3.07 -9.42 -27.97
CA GLY A 70 -2.30 -8.25 -28.42
C GLY A 70 -3.16 -7.05 -28.87
N GLN A 71 -4.46 -7.07 -28.63
CA GLN A 71 -5.37 -5.98 -28.96
C GLN A 71 -5.43 -4.99 -27.79
N ALA A 72 -5.51 -3.69 -28.08
CA ALA A 72 -5.70 -2.67 -27.05
C ALA A 72 -7.05 -2.85 -26.35
N GLU A 73 -7.02 -2.92 -25.04
CA GLU A 73 -8.19 -3.05 -24.17
C GLU A 73 -8.16 -1.94 -23.13
N LYS A 74 -9.26 -1.19 -23.03
CA LYS A 74 -9.42 -0.15 -22.01
C LYS A 74 -9.40 -0.75 -20.62
N ARG A 75 -8.67 -0.08 -19.73
CA ARG A 75 -8.54 -0.45 -18.34
C ARG A 75 -8.83 0.76 -17.44
N VAL A 76 -9.62 0.53 -16.39
CA VAL A 76 -9.77 1.45 -15.26
C VAL A 76 -8.92 0.92 -14.11
N LEU A 77 -8.15 1.79 -13.48
CA LEU A 77 -7.30 1.41 -12.37
C LEU A 77 -7.20 2.54 -11.33
N LEU A 78 -6.81 2.16 -10.12
CA LEU A 78 -6.40 3.10 -9.08
C LEU A 78 -4.87 3.04 -8.95
N LYS A 79 -4.19 4.08 -9.44
CA LYS A 79 -2.73 4.14 -9.46
C LYS A 79 -2.15 4.63 -8.14
N PHE A 80 -2.47 3.92 -7.06
CA PHE A 80 -1.90 4.20 -5.76
C PHE A 80 -0.40 3.95 -5.73
N SER A 81 0.34 4.84 -5.06
CA SER A 81 1.70 4.54 -4.64
C SER A 81 1.72 3.24 -3.81
N PRO A 82 2.74 2.36 -3.96
CA PRO A 82 2.85 1.14 -3.15
C PRO A 82 2.73 1.38 -1.64
N ARG A 83 3.18 2.55 -1.15
CA ARG A 83 3.07 2.93 0.27
C ARG A 83 1.63 3.21 0.71
N VAL A 84 0.77 3.68 -0.19
CA VAL A 84 -0.62 4.08 0.11
C VAL A 84 -1.61 2.97 -0.23
N ALA A 85 -1.30 2.12 -1.21
CA ALA A 85 -2.18 1.04 -1.67
C ALA A 85 -2.68 0.17 -0.50
N PRO A 86 -4.00 -0.11 -0.40
CA PRO A 86 -4.58 -0.94 0.66
C PRO A 86 -3.98 -2.34 0.70
N TYR A 87 -3.88 -2.99 -0.46
CA TYR A 87 -3.12 -4.23 -0.64
C TYR A 87 -1.80 -3.91 -1.33
N LYS A 88 -0.70 -4.40 -0.76
CA LYS A 88 0.65 -4.16 -1.27
C LYS A 88 1.00 -5.06 -2.46
N ALA A 89 0.50 -6.28 -2.42
CA ALA A 89 0.59 -7.24 -3.50
C ALA A 89 -0.57 -8.23 -3.44
N ALA A 90 -0.78 -8.96 -4.54
CA ALA A 90 -1.71 -10.06 -4.60
C ALA A 90 -1.02 -11.33 -5.10
N VAL A 91 -1.33 -12.48 -4.50
CA VAL A 91 -0.76 -13.79 -4.87
C VAL A 91 -1.82 -14.63 -5.58
N PHE A 92 -1.45 -15.17 -6.73
CA PHE A 92 -2.31 -15.96 -7.59
C PHE A 92 -1.67 -17.32 -7.91
N PRO A 93 -2.31 -18.44 -7.64
CA PRO A 93 -1.95 -19.70 -8.32
C PRO A 93 -2.37 -19.59 -9.78
N LEU A 94 -1.51 -19.94 -10.75
CA LEU A 94 -1.85 -19.88 -12.18
C LEU A 94 -3.13 -20.67 -12.47
N VAL A 95 -3.23 -21.88 -11.93
CA VAL A 95 -4.41 -22.74 -12.01
C VAL A 95 -4.80 -23.25 -10.61
N LYS A 96 -6.10 -23.44 -10.38
CA LYS A 96 -6.64 -23.87 -9.08
C LYS A 96 -6.75 -25.39 -8.91
N ASN A 97 -6.67 -26.14 -10.01
CA ASN A 97 -6.88 -27.59 -10.04
C ASN A 97 -5.61 -28.42 -9.84
N LYS A 98 -4.48 -27.77 -9.55
CA LYS A 98 -3.19 -28.39 -9.19
C LYS A 98 -2.94 -28.12 -7.70
N PRO A 99 -3.09 -29.15 -6.81
CA PRO A 99 -2.92 -28.96 -5.36
C PRO A 99 -1.57 -28.41 -4.95
N GLU A 100 -0.49 -28.90 -5.57
CA GLU A 100 0.90 -28.46 -5.28
C GLU A 100 1.10 -26.97 -5.58
N LEU A 101 0.56 -26.51 -6.70
CA LEU A 101 0.65 -25.11 -7.10
C LEU A 101 -0.18 -24.22 -6.18
N LEU A 102 -1.37 -24.68 -5.82
CA LEU A 102 -2.24 -23.99 -4.86
C LEU A 102 -1.55 -23.90 -3.48
N GLN A 103 -0.95 -24.99 -3.01
CA GLN A 103 -0.23 -25.05 -1.74
C GLN A 103 0.96 -24.07 -1.74
N LYS A 104 1.81 -24.11 -2.79
CA LYS A 104 2.94 -23.19 -2.94
C LYS A 104 2.50 -21.72 -2.91
N ALA A 105 1.42 -21.39 -3.61
CA ALA A 105 0.86 -20.04 -3.60
C ALA A 105 0.33 -19.63 -2.21
N GLN A 106 -0.31 -20.54 -1.49
CA GLN A 106 -0.77 -20.30 -0.11
C GLN A 106 0.39 -20.09 0.86
N ASP A 107 1.47 -20.84 0.71
CA ASP A 107 2.64 -20.72 1.59
C ASP A 107 3.37 -19.41 1.34
N LEU A 108 3.53 -19.02 0.08
CA LEU A 108 4.04 -17.69 -0.27
C LEU A 108 3.16 -16.57 0.29
N TYR A 109 1.83 -16.68 0.13
CA TYR A 109 0.88 -15.74 0.72
C TYR A 109 1.04 -15.63 2.23
N LYS A 110 1.13 -16.77 2.96
CA LYS A 110 1.34 -16.78 4.41
C LYS A 110 2.68 -16.15 4.82
N LYS A 111 3.74 -16.35 4.02
CA LYS A 111 5.06 -15.73 4.23
C LYS A 111 4.96 -14.21 4.12
N LEU A 112 4.40 -13.71 3.02
CA LEU A 112 4.35 -12.27 2.72
C LEU A 112 3.38 -11.50 3.63
N ARG A 113 2.22 -12.08 3.99
CA ARG A 113 1.22 -11.43 4.84
C ARG A 113 1.68 -11.16 6.27
N ARG A 114 2.80 -11.72 6.69
CA ARG A 114 3.41 -11.42 8.00
C ARG A 114 3.96 -10.00 8.06
N ARG A 115 4.28 -9.44 6.90
CA ARG A 115 4.91 -8.11 6.80
C ARG A 115 3.99 -7.08 6.13
N TRP A 116 3.23 -7.48 5.12
CA TRP A 116 2.39 -6.58 4.32
C TRP A 116 0.95 -7.07 4.21
N ASN A 117 0.04 -6.15 3.91
CA ASN A 117 -1.32 -6.52 3.56
C ASN A 117 -1.36 -7.10 2.14
N ILE A 118 -1.51 -8.42 2.05
CA ILE A 118 -1.46 -9.20 0.80
C ILE A 118 -2.85 -9.76 0.50
N PHE A 119 -3.27 -9.71 -0.75
CA PHE A 119 -4.47 -10.35 -1.23
C PHE A 119 -4.17 -11.75 -1.80
N PHE A 120 -5.10 -12.68 -1.69
CA PHE A 120 -4.99 -14.01 -2.30
C PHE A 120 -6.22 -14.27 -3.14
N ASP A 121 -6.03 -14.63 -4.42
CA ASP A 121 -7.14 -14.93 -5.33
C ASP A 121 -6.83 -16.14 -6.22
N ALA A 122 -7.74 -17.12 -6.19
CA ALA A 122 -7.71 -18.32 -7.03
C ALA A 122 -8.96 -18.42 -7.93
N ALA A 123 -9.83 -17.38 -7.96
CA ALA A 123 -11.11 -17.44 -8.65
C ALA A 123 -11.05 -16.93 -10.09
N GLY A 124 -11.47 -17.74 -11.05
CA GLY A 124 -11.53 -17.39 -12.47
C GLY A 124 -10.18 -17.40 -13.20
N ALA A 125 -10.13 -16.84 -14.40
CA ALA A 125 -8.93 -16.77 -15.22
C ALA A 125 -7.92 -15.75 -14.67
N ILE A 126 -6.63 -15.99 -14.87
CA ILE A 126 -5.53 -15.16 -14.34
C ILE A 126 -5.64 -13.69 -14.79
N GLY A 127 -5.97 -13.43 -16.04
CA GLY A 127 -6.14 -12.06 -16.56
C GLY A 127 -7.23 -11.28 -15.82
N ARG A 128 -8.37 -11.94 -15.47
CA ARG A 128 -9.42 -11.29 -14.66
C ARG A 128 -8.97 -11.01 -13.23
N ARG A 129 -8.09 -11.84 -12.65
CA ARG A 129 -7.54 -11.58 -11.30
C ARG A 129 -6.65 -10.36 -11.31
N TYR A 130 -5.78 -10.23 -12.31
CA TYR A 130 -4.98 -9.01 -12.49
C TYR A 130 -5.88 -7.77 -12.65
N ARG A 131 -6.92 -7.86 -13.50
CA ARG A 131 -7.83 -6.74 -13.72
C ARG A 131 -8.50 -6.27 -12.41
N ARG A 132 -9.03 -7.20 -11.61
CA ARG A 132 -9.61 -6.86 -10.30
C ARG A 132 -8.62 -6.16 -9.37
N GLN A 133 -7.35 -6.56 -9.41
CA GLN A 133 -6.33 -5.94 -8.57
C GLN A 133 -5.90 -4.57 -9.12
N ASP A 134 -5.84 -4.41 -10.44
CA ASP A 134 -5.61 -3.11 -11.07
C ASP A 134 -6.71 -2.12 -10.66
N GLU A 135 -7.99 -2.53 -10.71
CA GLU A 135 -9.16 -1.72 -10.33
C GLU A 135 -9.12 -1.25 -8.87
N ILE A 136 -8.72 -2.10 -7.94
CA ILE A 136 -8.62 -1.73 -6.51
C ILE A 136 -7.27 -1.12 -6.13
N GLY A 137 -6.36 -1.00 -7.07
CA GLY A 137 -5.11 -0.28 -6.91
C GLY A 137 -3.96 -1.07 -6.28
N THR A 138 -3.99 -2.41 -6.32
CA THR A 138 -2.88 -3.25 -5.86
C THR A 138 -1.69 -3.10 -6.81
N PRO A 139 -0.50 -2.66 -6.36
CA PRO A 139 0.61 -2.34 -7.26
C PRO A 139 1.30 -3.57 -7.87
N PHE A 140 1.30 -4.70 -7.16
CA PHE A 140 2.06 -5.89 -7.56
C PHE A 140 1.18 -7.14 -7.61
N GLY A 141 1.21 -7.86 -8.74
CA GLY A 141 0.57 -9.16 -8.89
C GLY A 141 1.63 -10.27 -8.97
N ILE A 142 1.55 -11.26 -8.09
CA ILE A 142 2.51 -12.37 -8.00
C ILE A 142 1.83 -13.65 -8.46
N THR A 143 2.32 -14.24 -9.55
CA THR A 143 1.80 -15.51 -10.05
C THR A 143 2.76 -16.64 -9.73
N VAL A 144 2.21 -17.66 -9.06
CA VAL A 144 2.86 -18.98 -8.87
C VAL A 144 2.39 -19.88 -10.00
N ASP A 145 3.32 -20.35 -10.82
CA ASP A 145 3.08 -21.14 -12.03
C ASP A 145 3.83 -22.48 -12.00
N PHE A 146 3.79 -23.22 -13.10
CA PHE A 146 4.46 -24.53 -13.20
C PHE A 146 5.98 -24.45 -12.99
N GLN A 147 6.63 -23.39 -13.48
CA GLN A 147 8.05 -23.17 -13.25
C GLN A 147 8.39 -22.96 -11.78
N SER A 148 7.44 -22.45 -10.99
CA SER A 148 7.59 -22.26 -9.55
C SER A 148 7.66 -23.59 -8.77
N ILE A 149 7.14 -24.70 -9.31
CA ILE A 149 7.11 -26.02 -8.65
C ILE A 149 7.98 -27.07 -9.34
N GLU A 150 8.07 -27.06 -10.66
CA GLU A 150 8.77 -28.07 -11.47
C GLU A 150 10.12 -27.54 -12.01
N GLY A 151 10.39 -26.23 -11.92
CA GLY A 151 11.58 -25.57 -12.45
C GLY A 151 12.50 -25.02 -11.37
N ASP A 152 12.87 -23.76 -11.52
CA ASP A 152 13.83 -23.06 -10.66
C ASP A 152 13.24 -22.48 -9.37
N GLY A 153 11.96 -22.70 -9.10
CA GLY A 153 11.26 -22.21 -7.92
C GLY A 153 10.92 -20.72 -7.94
N THR A 154 11.20 -20.02 -9.04
CA THR A 154 10.90 -18.58 -9.17
C THR A 154 9.42 -18.33 -9.40
N VAL A 155 8.97 -17.11 -9.08
CA VAL A 155 7.60 -16.65 -9.31
C VAL A 155 7.59 -15.47 -10.27
N THR A 156 6.46 -15.24 -10.93
CA THR A 156 6.29 -14.08 -11.81
C THR A 156 5.72 -12.91 -11.01
N LEU A 157 6.43 -11.78 -10.99
CA LEU A 157 5.94 -10.49 -10.48
C LEU A 157 5.52 -9.62 -11.65
N ARG A 158 4.27 -9.13 -11.63
CA ARG A 158 3.74 -8.14 -12.57
C ARG A 158 3.56 -6.81 -11.87
N ASP A 159 4.10 -5.78 -12.46
CA ASP A 159 3.87 -4.40 -12.07
C ASP A 159 2.55 -3.89 -12.69
N ARG A 160 1.67 -3.28 -11.90
CA ARG A 160 0.36 -2.76 -12.32
C ARG A 160 0.50 -1.66 -13.36
N ASP A 161 1.42 -0.72 -13.16
CA ASP A 161 1.49 0.51 -13.95
C ASP A 161 2.07 0.25 -15.33
N THR A 162 3.11 -0.55 -15.41
CA THR A 162 3.81 -0.87 -16.66
C THR A 162 3.33 -2.14 -17.33
N THR A 163 2.56 -2.98 -16.61
CA THR A 163 2.18 -4.35 -16.99
C THR A 163 3.34 -5.31 -17.22
N LYS A 164 4.58 -4.85 -17.05
CA LYS A 164 5.78 -5.67 -17.20
C LYS A 164 5.84 -6.78 -16.16
N GLN A 165 6.37 -7.90 -16.59
CA GLN A 165 6.55 -9.08 -15.76
C GLN A 165 8.03 -9.44 -15.68
N ILE A 166 8.47 -9.77 -14.46
CA ILE A 166 9.82 -10.28 -14.18
C ILE A 166 9.72 -11.54 -13.37
N ARG A 167 10.73 -12.40 -13.48
CA ARG A 167 10.84 -13.60 -12.64
C ARG A 167 11.81 -13.36 -11.51
N LEU A 168 11.42 -13.77 -10.31
CA LEU A 168 12.19 -13.59 -9.09
C LEU A 168 12.10 -14.85 -8.23
N SER A 169 13.19 -15.18 -7.56
CA SER A 169 13.16 -16.09 -6.43
C SER A 169 12.37 -15.48 -5.26
N GLU A 170 11.98 -16.28 -4.29
CA GLU A 170 11.21 -15.76 -3.15
C GLU A 170 11.98 -14.70 -2.33
N ASP A 171 13.30 -14.83 -2.23
CA ASP A 171 14.12 -13.88 -1.47
C ASP A 171 14.33 -12.57 -2.24
N GLU A 172 14.56 -12.65 -3.55
CA GLU A 172 14.57 -11.47 -4.43
C GLU A 172 13.23 -10.74 -4.44
N LEU A 173 12.11 -11.50 -4.43
CA LEU A 173 10.76 -10.95 -4.33
C LEU A 173 10.59 -10.16 -3.03
N VAL A 174 10.97 -10.72 -1.88
CA VAL A 174 10.88 -10.03 -0.58
C VAL A 174 11.73 -8.78 -0.58
N LYS A 175 12.96 -8.84 -1.12
CA LYS A 175 13.84 -7.67 -1.23
C LYS A 175 13.21 -6.59 -2.12
N TYR A 176 12.75 -6.96 -3.31
CA TYR A 176 12.09 -6.04 -4.23
C TYR A 176 10.88 -5.35 -3.60
N LEU A 177 9.98 -6.11 -2.95
CA LEU A 177 8.82 -5.55 -2.28
C LEU A 177 9.21 -4.62 -1.13
N SER A 178 10.28 -4.94 -0.37
CA SER A 178 10.78 -4.05 0.69
C SER A 178 11.26 -2.71 0.14
N GLU A 179 12.02 -2.73 -0.94
CA GLU A 179 12.51 -1.52 -1.60
C GLU A 179 11.35 -0.65 -2.12
N GLN A 180 10.36 -1.27 -2.77
CA GLN A 180 9.25 -0.53 -3.37
C GLN A 180 8.20 -0.03 -2.37
N ILE A 181 7.94 -0.80 -1.31
CA ILE A 181 6.88 -0.50 -0.33
C ILE A 181 7.43 0.27 0.87
N ASP A 182 8.52 -0.20 1.45
CA ASP A 182 9.06 0.33 2.71
C ASP A 182 10.17 1.36 2.45
N GLY A 183 10.82 1.31 1.28
CA GLY A 183 11.91 2.20 0.90
C GLY A 183 13.24 1.86 1.58
N ILE A 184 13.44 0.57 1.92
CA ILE A 184 14.61 0.03 2.60
C ILE A 184 15.14 -1.22 1.87
#